data_9657eada285c1bb05accc53a989de18b
#
_entry.id   9657eada285c1bb05accc53a989de18b
#
_cell.length_a   1.000
_cell.length_b   1.000
_cell.length_c   1.000
_cell.angle_alpha   90.00
_cell.angle_beta   90.00
_cell.angle_gamma   90.00
#
_symmetry.space_group_name_H-M   'P 1'
#
loop_
_entity.id
_entity.type
_entity.pdbx_description
1 polymer ?
#
loop_
_entity_poly.entity_id
_entity_poly.type
_entity_poly.pdbx_seq_one_letter_code
_entity_poly.pdbx_strand_id
1 'polypeptide(L)'
;PSRGLGDVYKRQPAELEKWVSGLRERGFATVIAAAGGAAHLAGVVAAFTTLPVIAVPIKGKTLDGLDSLLSMVQMPSGIPVATVAIDGAKNAALLAIEMLAITDPALKEKMDEFRRKQAEKVLASTLD
;
A
#
# COMPACT_ATOMS: atom_id res chain seq x y z
N PRO A 1 -11.26 0.12 -8.53
CA PRO A 1 -10.72 -0.85 -9.47
C PRO A 1 -9.30 -0.50 -9.86
N SER A 2 -8.39 -1.37 -9.44
CA SER A 2 -6.95 -1.28 -9.70
C SER A 2 -6.62 -1.72 -11.13
N ARG A 3 -7.15 -1.07 -12.13
CA ARG A 3 -6.84 -1.43 -13.52
C ARG A 3 -5.56 -0.76 -13.95
N GLY A 4 -4.46 -1.54 -14.05
CA GLY A 4 -3.36 -1.27 -14.96
C GLY A 4 -2.66 0.07 -14.85
N LEU A 5 -2.65 0.74 -13.69
CA LEU A 5 -1.91 1.99 -13.49
C LEU A 5 -0.41 1.83 -13.78
N GLY A 6 0.13 0.63 -13.62
CA GLY A 6 1.51 0.33 -13.98
C GLY A 6 1.81 0.49 -15.47
N ASP A 7 0.87 0.12 -16.33
CA ASP A 7 1.00 0.32 -17.78
C ASP A 7 0.76 1.78 -18.17
N VAL A 8 -0.17 2.44 -17.51
CA VAL A 8 -0.43 3.87 -17.70
C VAL A 8 0.79 4.70 -17.28
N TYR A 9 1.40 4.37 -16.12
CA TYR A 9 2.60 5.05 -15.65
C TYR A 9 3.77 4.98 -16.63
N LYS A 10 4.02 3.82 -17.23
CA LYS A 10 5.12 3.64 -18.19
C LYS A 10 4.88 4.31 -19.53
N ARG A 11 3.63 4.46 -19.91
CA ARG A 11 3.24 4.96 -21.24
C ARG A 11 2.76 6.40 -21.24
N GLN A 12 2.16 6.85 -20.13
CA GLN A 12 1.54 8.18 -20.03
C GLN A 12 1.72 8.79 -18.63
N PRO A 13 2.92 9.26 -18.27
CA PRO A 13 3.19 9.84 -16.94
C PRO A 13 2.28 11.02 -16.59
N ALA A 14 1.89 11.83 -17.56
CA ALA A 14 1.00 12.98 -17.36
C ALA A 14 -0.41 12.57 -16.92
N GLU A 15 -0.91 11.44 -17.42
CA GLU A 15 -2.22 10.91 -17.00
C GLU A 15 -2.17 10.38 -15.55
N LEU A 16 -1.07 9.75 -15.15
CA LEU A 16 -0.86 9.33 -13.77
C LEU A 16 -0.83 10.53 -12.82
N GLU A 17 -0.06 11.57 -13.15
CA GLU A 17 0.02 12.81 -12.38
C GLU A 17 -1.38 13.42 -12.18
N LYS A 18 -2.13 13.58 -13.26
CA LYS A 18 -3.49 14.11 -13.23
C LYS A 18 -4.41 13.28 -12.35
N TRP A 19 -4.35 11.96 -12.47
CA TRP A 19 -5.18 11.05 -11.69
C TRP A 19 -4.83 11.13 -10.20
N VAL A 20 -3.55 11.10 -9.85
CA VAL A 20 -3.07 11.15 -8.46
C VAL A 20 -3.36 12.50 -7.82
N SER A 21 -3.13 13.59 -8.52
CA SER A 21 -3.37 14.95 -8.01
C SER A 21 -4.83 15.20 -7.63
N GLY A 22 -5.78 14.52 -8.29
CA GLY A 22 -7.21 14.63 -8.00
C GLY A 22 -7.75 13.66 -6.94
N LEU A 23 -6.90 12.83 -6.31
CA LEU A 23 -7.37 11.81 -5.37
C LEU A 23 -8.05 12.38 -4.14
N ARG A 24 -7.50 13.44 -3.56
CA ARG A 24 -8.03 14.06 -2.33
C ARG A 24 -9.44 14.62 -2.57
N GLU A 25 -9.64 15.32 -3.67
CA GLU A 25 -10.93 15.90 -4.04
C GLU A 25 -11.99 14.84 -4.31
N ARG A 26 -11.57 13.64 -4.73
CA ARG A 26 -12.46 12.49 -4.93
C ARG A 26 -12.68 11.66 -3.65
N GLY A 27 -12.20 12.14 -2.50
CA GLY A 27 -12.46 11.52 -1.19
C GLY A 27 -11.53 10.36 -0.82
N PHE A 28 -10.41 10.17 -1.51
CA PHE A 28 -9.41 9.18 -1.12
C PHE A 28 -8.63 9.67 0.11
N ALA A 29 -8.37 8.78 1.05
CA ALA A 29 -7.61 9.07 2.27
C ALA A 29 -6.20 8.43 2.25
N THR A 30 -6.00 7.39 1.47
CA THR A 30 -4.72 6.70 1.30
C THR A 30 -4.67 5.99 -0.06
N VAL A 31 -3.47 5.64 -0.49
CA VAL A 31 -3.23 4.94 -1.77
C VAL A 31 -2.38 3.72 -1.52
N ILE A 32 -2.78 2.59 -2.08
CA ILE A 32 -1.96 1.38 -2.11
C ILE A 32 -1.39 1.22 -3.52
N ALA A 33 -0.08 1.17 -3.64
CA ALA A 33 0.63 1.00 -4.91
C ALA A 33 1.42 -0.31 -4.89
N ALA A 34 1.07 -1.23 -5.77
CA ALA A 34 1.73 -2.53 -5.91
C ALA A 34 2.46 -2.61 -7.25
N ALA A 35 3.72 -3.01 -7.23
CA ALA A 35 4.51 -3.18 -8.45
C ALA A 35 5.65 -4.17 -8.24
N GLY A 36 6.09 -4.81 -9.34
CA GLY A 36 7.22 -5.74 -9.37
C GLY A 36 8.41 -5.20 -10.16
N GLY A 37 9.55 -5.86 -10.06
CA GLY A 37 10.78 -5.47 -10.76
C GLY A 37 11.36 -4.14 -10.25
N ALA A 38 11.78 -3.27 -11.16
CA ALA A 38 12.18 -1.89 -10.85
C ALA A 38 10.94 -1.04 -10.55
N ALA A 39 10.37 -1.25 -9.38
CA ALA A 39 9.03 -0.82 -8.99
C ALA A 39 9.02 0.63 -8.50
N HIS A 40 9.00 1.60 -9.41
CA HIS A 40 8.98 3.02 -9.08
C HIS A 40 7.59 3.63 -8.89
N LEU A 41 6.52 2.84 -9.10
CA LEU A 41 5.14 3.35 -9.09
C LEU A 41 4.79 4.04 -7.76
N ALA A 42 5.09 3.44 -6.63
CA ALA A 42 4.76 4.00 -5.32
C ALA A 42 5.46 5.35 -5.07
N GLY A 43 6.74 5.45 -5.47
CA GLY A 43 7.51 6.67 -5.36
C GLY A 43 6.97 7.79 -6.23
N VAL A 44 6.59 7.48 -7.47
CA VAL A 44 5.97 8.44 -8.38
C VAL A 44 4.62 8.91 -7.87
N VAL A 45 3.79 8.01 -7.37
CA VAL A 45 2.51 8.37 -6.74
C VAL A 45 2.75 9.30 -5.54
N ALA A 46 3.69 8.96 -4.66
CA ALA A 46 4.01 9.77 -3.49
C ALA A 46 4.53 11.18 -3.84
N ALA A 47 5.14 11.34 -5.01
CA ALA A 47 5.60 12.65 -5.48
C ALA A 47 4.44 13.58 -5.87
N PHE A 48 3.27 13.05 -6.22
CA PHE A 48 2.12 13.82 -6.70
C PHE A 48 1.01 13.99 -5.67
N THR A 49 1.14 13.43 -4.47
CA THR A 49 0.12 13.55 -3.42
C THR A 49 0.76 13.61 -2.05
N THR A 50 0.09 14.29 -1.12
CA THR A 50 0.40 14.26 0.31
C THR A 50 -0.49 13.26 1.08
N LEU A 51 -1.29 12.48 0.38
CA LEU A 51 -1.98 11.34 1.00
C LEU A 51 -0.96 10.26 1.36
N PRO A 52 -1.17 9.51 2.45
CA PRO A 52 -0.33 8.37 2.77
C PRO A 52 -0.29 7.35 1.63
N VAL A 53 0.91 6.96 1.21
CA VAL A 53 1.12 5.93 0.18
C VAL A 53 1.70 4.70 0.83
N ILE A 54 1.08 3.55 0.58
CA ILE A 54 1.50 2.23 1.04
C ILE A 54 1.99 1.44 -0.17
N ALA A 55 3.24 1.01 -0.15
CA ALA A 55 3.84 0.25 -1.24
C ALA A 55 3.82 -1.24 -0.94
N VAL A 56 3.41 -2.03 -1.94
CA VAL A 56 3.46 -3.49 -1.91
C VAL A 56 4.47 -3.97 -2.95
N PRO A 57 5.66 -4.40 -2.54
CA PRO A 57 6.60 -5.02 -3.47
C PRO A 57 6.02 -6.35 -3.95
N ILE A 58 5.99 -6.56 -5.26
CA ILE A 58 5.49 -7.81 -5.84
C ILE A 58 6.67 -8.66 -6.26
N LYS A 59 6.63 -9.94 -5.86
CA LYS A 59 7.62 -10.93 -6.25
C LYS A 59 7.62 -11.10 -7.77
N GLY A 60 8.76 -10.84 -8.39
CA GLY A 60 8.98 -11.03 -9.81
C GLY A 60 9.68 -12.36 -10.12
N LYS A 61 10.12 -12.50 -11.36
CA LYS A 61 10.85 -13.70 -11.82
C LYS A 61 12.30 -13.77 -11.33
N THR A 62 12.85 -12.66 -10.89
CA THR A 62 14.24 -12.53 -10.45
C THR A 62 14.31 -12.00 -9.02
N LEU A 63 15.36 -12.38 -8.27
CA LEU A 63 15.69 -11.91 -6.92
C LEU A 63 14.57 -12.07 -5.87
N ASP A 64 13.53 -12.88 -6.13
CA ASP A 64 12.44 -13.19 -5.19
C ASP A 64 11.72 -11.95 -4.62
N GLY A 65 11.69 -10.85 -5.36
CA GLY A 65 11.04 -9.60 -4.97
C GLY A 65 11.96 -8.61 -4.25
N LEU A 66 13.24 -8.94 -4.03
CA LEU A 66 14.19 -8.06 -3.37
C LEU A 66 14.43 -6.77 -4.15
N ASP A 67 14.48 -6.85 -5.49
CA ASP A 67 14.59 -5.71 -6.38
C ASP A 67 13.38 -4.76 -6.25
N SER A 68 12.17 -5.31 -6.18
CA SER A 68 10.94 -4.54 -5.94
C SER A 68 10.96 -3.87 -4.56
N LEU A 69 11.35 -4.60 -3.53
CA LEU A 69 11.44 -4.08 -2.16
C LEU A 69 12.42 -2.91 -2.08
N LEU A 70 13.64 -3.07 -2.59
CA LEU A 70 14.66 -2.03 -2.54
C LEU A 70 14.27 -0.79 -3.35
N SER A 71 13.58 -0.97 -4.47
CA SER A 71 13.07 0.14 -5.28
C SER A 71 12.01 0.98 -4.58
N MET A 72 11.24 0.37 -3.67
CA MET A 72 10.14 1.03 -2.96
C MET A 72 10.55 1.60 -1.61
N VAL A 73 11.50 0.94 -0.91
CA VAL A 73 11.84 1.30 0.47
C VAL A 73 12.82 2.48 0.55
N GLN A 74 13.68 2.65 -0.44
CA GLN A 74 14.68 3.72 -0.46
C GLN A 74 14.11 4.99 -1.09
N MET A 75 13.33 5.73 -0.31
CA MET A 75 12.75 7.00 -0.73
C MET A 75 13.64 8.18 -0.32
N PRO A 76 13.69 9.26 -1.13
CA PRO A 76 14.39 10.49 -0.75
C PRO A 76 13.73 11.15 0.46
N SER A 77 14.53 11.89 1.23
CA SER A 77 14.02 12.67 2.35
C SER A 77 12.93 13.63 1.90
N GLY A 78 11.82 13.67 2.60
CA GLY A 78 10.68 14.54 2.31
C GLY A 78 9.55 13.86 1.51
N ILE A 79 9.79 12.70 0.92
CA ILE A 79 8.76 11.94 0.17
C ILE A 79 8.64 10.52 0.77
N PRO A 80 7.94 10.36 1.90
CA PRO A 80 7.83 9.07 2.58
C PRO A 80 6.85 8.12 1.89
N VAL A 81 7.18 6.84 1.92
CA VAL A 81 6.29 5.73 1.50
C VAL A 81 6.36 4.64 2.57
N ALA A 82 5.20 4.14 3.01
CA ALA A 82 5.14 3.01 3.93
C ALA A 82 5.19 1.70 3.14
N THR A 83 6.31 0.98 3.22
CA THR A 83 6.49 -0.27 2.47
C THR A 83 6.19 -1.47 3.37
N VAL A 84 5.28 -2.33 2.92
CA VAL A 84 4.96 -3.61 3.56
C VAL A 84 5.85 -4.74 3.01
N ALA A 85 5.67 -5.94 3.55
CA ALA A 85 6.43 -7.11 3.09
C ALA A 85 6.16 -7.43 1.60
N ILE A 86 7.08 -8.16 0.97
CA ILE A 86 6.92 -8.68 -0.39
C ILE A 86 5.63 -9.50 -0.46
N ASP A 87 4.80 -9.24 -1.45
CA ASP A 87 3.45 -9.82 -1.64
C ASP A 87 2.47 -9.56 -0.47
N GLY A 88 2.78 -8.58 0.39
CA GLY A 88 2.03 -8.27 1.60
C GLY A 88 0.76 -7.42 1.39
N ALA A 89 -0.02 -7.68 0.35
CA ALA A 89 -1.22 -6.90 0.03
C ALA A 89 -2.26 -6.89 1.16
N LYS A 90 -2.41 -7.99 1.90
CA LYS A 90 -3.31 -8.06 3.05
C LYS A 90 -2.92 -7.07 4.14
N ASN A 91 -1.63 -7.02 4.49
CA ASN A 91 -1.15 -6.07 5.49
C ASN A 91 -1.22 -4.62 4.99
N ALA A 92 -1.05 -4.38 3.70
CA ALA A 92 -1.27 -3.05 3.14
C ALA A 92 -2.73 -2.60 3.30
N ALA A 93 -3.69 -3.48 3.04
CA ALA A 93 -5.11 -3.20 3.23
C ALA A 93 -5.44 -2.96 4.72
N LEU A 94 -4.90 -3.77 5.63
CA LEU A 94 -5.09 -3.59 7.06
C LEU A 94 -4.49 -2.27 7.55
N LEU A 95 -3.30 -1.90 7.09
CA LEU A 95 -2.67 -0.62 7.42
C LEU A 95 -3.50 0.57 6.92
N ALA A 96 -4.03 0.48 5.70
CA ALA A 96 -4.95 1.48 5.17
C ALA A 96 -6.20 1.65 6.05
N ILE A 97 -6.79 0.56 6.50
CA ILE A 97 -7.93 0.57 7.42
C ILE A 97 -7.54 1.18 8.76
N GLU A 98 -6.38 0.85 9.30
CA GLU A 98 -5.87 1.45 10.56
C GLU A 98 -5.71 2.97 10.41
N MET A 99 -5.21 3.47 9.28
CA MET A 99 -5.13 4.91 9.01
C MET A 99 -6.50 5.57 9.00
N LEU A 100 -7.48 4.95 8.33
CA LEU A 100 -8.87 5.44 8.29
C LEU A 100 -9.54 5.38 9.67
N ALA A 101 -9.22 4.37 10.47
CA ALA A 101 -9.79 4.15 11.80
C ALA A 101 -9.35 5.21 12.84
N ILE A 102 -8.31 6.00 12.55
CA ILE A 102 -7.88 7.10 13.43
C ILE A 102 -9.04 8.08 13.68
N THR A 103 -9.85 8.33 12.66
CA THR A 103 -10.98 9.26 12.73
C THR A 103 -12.35 8.59 12.56
N ASP A 104 -12.39 7.27 12.42
CA ASP A 104 -13.62 6.49 12.23
C ASP A 104 -13.76 5.43 13.34
N PRO A 105 -14.58 5.71 14.39
CA PRO A 105 -14.74 4.79 15.51
C PRO A 105 -15.33 3.42 15.11
N ALA A 106 -16.17 3.37 14.08
CA ALA A 106 -16.76 2.11 13.60
C ALA A 106 -15.69 1.21 12.96
N LEU A 107 -14.77 1.78 12.18
CA LEU A 107 -13.63 1.05 11.64
C LEU A 107 -12.66 0.60 12.74
N LYS A 108 -12.41 1.45 13.74
CA LYS A 108 -11.58 1.07 14.88
C LYS A 108 -12.13 -0.16 15.59
N GLU A 109 -13.43 -0.18 15.86
CA GLU A 109 -14.08 -1.32 16.53
C GLU A 109 -13.95 -2.60 15.69
N LYS A 110 -14.15 -2.51 14.38
CA LYS A 110 -13.95 -3.66 13.47
C LYS A 110 -12.52 -4.17 13.47
N MET A 111 -11.54 -3.29 13.54
CA MET A 111 -10.12 -3.66 13.60
C MET A 111 -9.78 -4.33 14.94
N ASP A 112 -10.29 -3.81 16.04
CA ASP A 112 -10.11 -4.40 17.37
C ASP A 112 -10.71 -5.83 17.41
N GLU A 113 -11.89 -6.02 16.83
CA GLU A 113 -12.52 -7.34 16.73
C GLU A 113 -11.73 -8.29 15.82
N PHE A 114 -11.24 -7.81 14.69
CA PHE A 114 -10.37 -8.60 13.79
C PHE A 114 -9.13 -9.11 14.54
N ARG A 115 -8.45 -8.23 15.29
CA ARG A 115 -7.29 -8.60 16.11
C ARG A 115 -7.63 -9.61 17.19
N ARG A 116 -8.76 -9.45 17.86
CA ARG A 116 -9.24 -10.37 18.89
C ARG A 116 -9.49 -11.77 18.30
N LYS A 117 -10.19 -11.87 17.19
CA LYS A 117 -10.44 -13.13 16.49
C LYS A 117 -9.16 -13.80 16.02
N GLN A 118 -8.21 -13.03 15.53
CA GLN A 118 -6.90 -13.54 15.13
C GLN A 118 -6.14 -14.14 16.33
N ALA A 119 -6.14 -13.46 17.46
CA ALA A 119 -5.52 -13.96 18.69
C ALA A 119 -6.17 -15.25 19.19
N GLU A 120 -7.49 -15.33 19.19
CA GLU A 120 -8.25 -16.55 19.56
C GLU A 120 -7.88 -17.73 18.65
N LYS A 121 -7.77 -17.48 17.35
CA LYS A 121 -7.39 -18.51 16.38
C LYS A 121 -5.97 -19.05 16.61
N VAL A 122 -5.03 -18.18 16.94
CA VAL A 122 -3.65 -18.56 17.27
C VAL A 122 -3.62 -19.40 18.56
N LEU A 123 -4.32 -18.96 19.60
CA LEU A 123 -4.41 -19.71 20.87
C LEU A 123 -5.03 -21.08 20.68
N ALA A 124 -6.09 -21.20 19.90
CA ALA A 124 -6.73 -22.48 19.59
C ALA A 124 -5.78 -23.45 18.87
N SER A 125 -4.95 -22.93 17.95
CA SER A 125 -3.99 -23.76 17.20
C SER A 125 -2.76 -24.19 18.01
N THR A 126 -2.48 -23.55 19.14
CA THR A 126 -1.34 -23.91 20.02
C THR A 126 -1.72 -24.94 21.09
N LEU A 127 -3.00 -25.25 21.24
CA LEU A 127 -3.50 -26.22 22.25
C LEU A 127 -3.72 -27.62 21.67
N ASP A 128 -3.56 -27.80 20.37
CA ASP A 128 -3.57 -29.09 19.66
C ASP A 128 -2.13 -29.59 19.44
#